data_0bf90723e4f05017b0d957980d42db1c
#
_entry.id   0bf90723e4f05017b0d957980d42db1c
#
_cell.length_a   1.000
_cell.length_b   1.000
_cell.length_c   1.000
_cell.angle_alpha   90.00
_cell.angle_beta   90.00
_cell.angle_gamma   90.00
#
_symmetry.space_group_name_H-M   'P 1'
#
loop_
_entity.id
_entity.type
_entity.pdbx_description
1 polymer ?
#
loop_
_entity_poly.entity_id
_entity_poly.type
_entity_poly.pdbx_seq_one_letter_code
_entity_poly.pdbx_strand_id
1 'polypeptide(L)'
;SAASDVYKRQILNISVGMLPGAGVEEQRKLLYAIDELWDAGIMVVAAAGNNGPKENTVTIPGISRKVLTVGSSDDDTYDRGRKVLKTGYSGRGPTACCIVKPEILAPGTGITSCSRDKSGYQVKSGTSMAAPVVSGALALAFEKYPSFTPAEMKLRLYERAYPRSAQLGRIGWGMIHVDHLVR
;
A
#
# COMPACT_ATOMS: atom_id res chain seq x y z
N SER A 1 -19.26 18.67 12.63
CA SER A 1 -19.46 18.61 11.20
C SER A 1 -18.31 17.83 10.55
N ALA A 2 -18.55 17.21 9.40
CA ALA A 2 -17.57 16.35 8.71
C ALA A 2 -16.23 17.07 8.41
N ALA A 3 -16.22 18.38 8.28
CA ALA A 3 -15.01 19.16 8.03
C ALA A 3 -14.04 19.19 9.23
N SER A 4 -14.55 19.15 10.47
CA SER A 4 -13.68 19.13 11.67
C SER A 4 -13.01 17.78 11.88
N ASP A 5 -13.54 16.69 11.30
CA ASP A 5 -12.96 15.35 11.41
C ASP A 5 -11.81 15.10 10.42
N VAL A 6 -11.70 15.86 9.34
CA VAL A 6 -10.60 15.74 8.37
C VAL A 6 -9.26 16.05 9.01
N TYR A 7 -9.21 17.05 9.88
CA TYR A 7 -7.97 17.45 10.60
C TYR A 7 -7.49 16.45 11.65
N LYS A 8 -8.31 15.46 12.00
CA LYS A 8 -7.94 14.39 12.93
C LYS A 8 -7.48 13.11 12.23
N ARG A 9 -7.62 13.02 10.90
CA ARG A 9 -7.24 11.83 10.13
C ARG A 9 -5.78 11.93 9.76
N GLN A 10 -5.00 10.97 10.17
CA GLN A 10 -3.56 10.91 9.90
C GLN A 10 -3.23 9.98 8.72
N ILE A 11 -4.13 9.05 8.39
CA ILE A 11 -3.88 8.01 7.38
C ILE A 11 -5.08 7.91 6.44
N LEU A 12 -4.80 7.92 5.13
CA LEU A 12 -5.76 7.60 4.08
C LEU A 12 -5.35 6.30 3.38
N ASN A 13 -6.20 5.27 3.44
CA ASN A 13 -5.99 4.02 2.71
C ASN A 13 -6.74 4.01 1.38
N ILE A 14 -6.03 3.80 0.27
CA ILE A 14 -6.56 3.73 -1.09
C ILE A 14 -6.30 2.34 -1.66
N SER A 15 -7.30 1.47 -1.58
CA SER A 15 -7.22 0.09 -2.09
C SER A 15 -7.83 -0.06 -3.50
N VAL A 16 -7.84 1.01 -4.26
CA VAL A 16 -8.26 1.07 -5.67
C VAL A 16 -7.17 1.72 -6.51
N GLY A 17 -7.18 1.46 -7.81
CA GLY A 17 -6.20 2.08 -8.70
C GLY A 17 -6.59 1.95 -10.16
N MET A 18 -6.04 2.85 -10.99
CA MET A 18 -6.18 2.83 -12.44
C MET A 18 -4.84 2.55 -13.11
N LEU A 19 -4.90 1.92 -14.27
CA LEU A 19 -3.69 1.72 -15.08
C LEU A 19 -3.18 3.06 -15.62
N PRO A 20 -1.85 3.27 -15.64
CA PRO A 20 -1.26 4.43 -16.29
C PRO A 20 -1.69 4.51 -17.77
N GLY A 21 -2.01 5.71 -18.24
CA GLY A 21 -2.37 5.98 -19.63
C GLY A 21 -3.87 6.07 -19.92
N ALA A 22 -4.75 5.59 -19.04
CA ALA A 22 -6.19 5.78 -19.19
C ALA A 22 -6.65 7.03 -18.40
N GLY A 23 -7.42 7.94 -19.01
CA GLY A 23 -7.96 9.13 -18.33
C GLY A 23 -6.87 10.05 -17.76
N VAL A 24 -5.99 10.56 -18.61
CA VAL A 24 -4.81 11.35 -18.19
C VAL A 24 -5.16 12.54 -17.29
N GLU A 25 -6.27 13.22 -17.57
CA GLU A 25 -6.70 14.38 -16.79
C GLU A 25 -7.20 13.96 -15.39
N GLU A 26 -7.96 12.88 -15.31
CA GLU A 26 -8.44 12.31 -14.03
C GLU A 26 -7.27 11.82 -13.18
N GLN A 27 -6.29 11.20 -13.81
CA GLN A 27 -5.06 10.76 -13.13
C GLN A 27 -4.29 11.95 -12.56
N ARG A 28 -4.14 13.03 -13.34
CA ARG A 28 -3.48 14.25 -12.90
C ARG A 28 -4.18 14.89 -11.72
N LYS A 29 -5.52 15.00 -11.77
CA LYS A 29 -6.33 15.53 -10.67
C LYS A 29 -6.18 14.69 -9.41
N LEU A 30 -6.20 13.36 -9.53
CA LEU A 30 -6.01 12.46 -8.39
C LEU A 30 -4.62 12.61 -7.77
N LEU A 31 -3.56 12.65 -8.58
CA LEU A 31 -2.20 12.82 -8.08
C LEU A 31 -2.01 14.18 -7.40
N TYR A 32 -2.60 15.24 -7.96
CA TYR A 32 -2.59 16.57 -7.34
C TYR A 32 -3.29 16.57 -5.97
N ALA A 33 -4.49 15.99 -5.88
CA ALA A 33 -5.22 15.89 -4.61
C ALA A 33 -4.45 15.08 -3.55
N ILE A 34 -3.71 14.06 -3.97
CA ILE A 34 -2.85 13.27 -3.07
C ILE A 34 -1.66 14.07 -2.58
N ASP A 35 -1.06 14.88 -3.44
CA ASP A 35 0.04 15.76 -3.06
C ASP A 35 -0.42 16.79 -2.04
N GLU A 36 -1.61 17.36 -2.18
CA GLU A 36 -2.25 18.25 -1.21
C GLU A 36 -2.48 17.57 0.15
N LEU A 37 -2.96 16.31 0.14
CA LEU A 37 -3.15 15.53 1.37
C LEU A 37 -1.83 15.28 2.10
N TRP A 38 -0.79 14.94 1.35
CA TRP A 38 0.54 14.76 1.92
C TRP A 38 1.09 16.05 2.54
N ASP A 39 0.96 17.16 1.84
CA ASP A 39 1.40 18.48 2.31
C ASP A 39 0.58 18.95 3.54
N ALA A 40 -0.66 18.48 3.67
CA ALA A 40 -1.50 18.65 4.87
C ALA A 40 -1.14 17.68 6.02
N GLY A 41 -0.10 16.85 5.88
CA GLY A 41 0.34 15.93 6.93
C GLY A 41 -0.40 14.59 6.97
N ILE A 42 -1.16 14.23 5.93
CA ILE A 42 -1.88 12.96 5.87
C ILE A 42 -1.02 11.90 5.16
N MET A 43 -0.77 10.79 5.84
CA MET A 43 -0.07 9.64 5.27
C MET A 43 -0.99 8.90 4.30
N VAL A 44 -0.67 8.93 3.01
CA VAL A 44 -1.44 8.21 1.98
C VAL A 44 -0.82 6.85 1.71
N VAL A 45 -1.59 5.79 1.92
CA VAL A 45 -1.23 4.39 1.69
C VAL A 45 -2.04 3.87 0.50
N ALA A 46 -1.39 3.32 -0.51
CA ALA A 46 -2.08 2.79 -1.67
C ALA A 46 -1.64 1.37 -2.04
N ALA A 47 -2.58 0.59 -2.57
CA ALA A 47 -2.29 -0.72 -3.14
C ALA A 47 -1.46 -0.58 -4.43
N ALA A 48 -0.51 -1.48 -4.64
CA ALA A 48 0.32 -1.50 -5.86
C ALA A 48 -0.46 -1.92 -7.12
N GLY A 49 -1.63 -2.52 -6.96
CA GLY A 49 -2.39 -3.15 -8.04
C GLY A 49 -2.04 -4.62 -8.24
N ASN A 50 -2.85 -5.31 -9.04
CA ASN A 50 -2.76 -6.77 -9.22
C ASN A 50 -2.39 -7.15 -10.67
N ASN A 51 -1.59 -6.32 -11.34
CA ASN A 51 -1.20 -6.49 -12.74
C ASN A 51 0.22 -7.05 -12.93
N GLY A 52 0.87 -7.49 -11.83
CA GLY A 52 2.17 -8.14 -11.85
C GLY A 52 2.17 -9.47 -12.64
N PRO A 53 3.30 -10.13 -12.75
CA PRO A 53 4.61 -9.85 -12.14
C PRO A 53 5.54 -8.95 -12.98
N LYS A 54 5.10 -8.45 -14.13
CA LYS A 54 5.93 -7.61 -15.01
C LYS A 54 6.26 -6.28 -14.36
N GLU A 55 7.34 -5.66 -14.81
CA GLU A 55 7.70 -4.28 -14.46
C GLU A 55 6.68 -3.26 -14.99
N ASN A 56 6.67 -2.06 -14.43
CA ASN A 56 5.76 -0.97 -14.80
C ASN A 56 4.26 -1.31 -14.68
N THR A 57 3.90 -2.16 -13.69
CA THR A 57 2.52 -2.59 -13.46
C THR A 57 1.89 -1.99 -12.21
N VAL A 58 2.59 -1.08 -11.55
CA VAL A 58 2.04 -0.34 -10.40
C VAL A 58 0.94 0.61 -10.89
N THR A 59 -0.22 0.57 -10.21
CA THR A 59 -1.37 1.41 -10.55
C THR A 59 -1.27 2.80 -9.92
N ILE A 60 -1.98 3.78 -10.50
CA ILE A 60 -2.17 5.10 -9.93
C ILE A 60 -3.22 4.99 -8.81
N PRO A 61 -3.00 5.54 -7.60
CA PRO A 61 -1.99 6.54 -7.26
C PRO A 61 -0.62 6.00 -6.78
N GLY A 62 -0.42 4.70 -6.71
CA GLY A 62 0.78 4.07 -6.17
C GLY A 62 2.11 4.49 -6.84
N ILE A 63 2.07 5.07 -8.05
CA ILE A 63 3.28 5.58 -8.72
C ILE A 63 3.83 6.87 -8.10
N SER A 64 3.04 7.61 -7.28
CA SER A 64 3.48 8.86 -6.67
C SER A 64 4.59 8.62 -5.64
N ARG A 65 5.56 9.53 -5.59
CA ARG A 65 6.64 9.54 -4.57
C ARG A 65 6.10 9.78 -3.16
N LYS A 66 5.05 10.56 -3.04
CA LYS A 66 4.42 10.93 -1.77
C LYS A 66 3.57 9.79 -1.20
N VAL A 67 3.06 8.90 -2.03
CA VAL A 67 2.28 7.73 -1.59
C VAL A 67 3.18 6.63 -1.04
N LEU A 68 2.78 5.99 0.04
CA LEU A 68 3.33 4.71 0.48
C LEU A 68 2.61 3.58 -0.28
N THR A 69 3.29 2.96 -1.20
CA THR A 69 2.72 1.90 -2.04
C THR A 69 3.00 0.53 -1.45
N VAL A 70 1.96 -0.27 -1.31
CA VAL A 70 2.00 -1.57 -0.66
C VAL A 70 1.79 -2.69 -1.67
N GLY A 71 2.75 -3.62 -1.70
CA GLY A 71 2.65 -4.88 -2.44
C GLY A 71 2.25 -6.05 -1.54
N SER A 72 1.91 -7.17 -2.16
CA SER A 72 1.66 -8.42 -1.45
C SER A 72 2.97 -9.18 -1.22
N SER A 73 3.19 -9.66 0.01
CA SER A 73 4.39 -10.42 0.38
C SER A 73 4.27 -11.92 0.09
N ASP A 74 3.06 -12.39 -0.17
CA ASP A 74 2.65 -13.79 -0.28
C ASP A 74 1.93 -14.09 -1.60
N ASP A 75 2.21 -13.29 -2.64
CA ASP A 75 1.60 -13.42 -3.96
C ASP A 75 2.08 -14.66 -4.77
N ASP A 76 3.08 -15.37 -4.25
CA ASP A 76 3.56 -16.65 -4.80
C ASP A 76 2.88 -17.87 -4.14
N THR A 77 2.08 -17.68 -3.09
CA THR A 77 1.42 -18.78 -2.39
C THR A 77 0.17 -19.23 -3.12
N TYR A 78 0.03 -20.57 -3.23
CA TYR A 78 -1.11 -21.20 -3.88
C TYR A 78 -2.28 -21.30 -2.88
N ASP A 79 -3.38 -20.61 -3.13
CA ASP A 79 -4.60 -20.78 -2.34
C ASP A 79 -5.33 -22.04 -2.81
N ARG A 80 -5.22 -23.14 -2.03
CA ARG A 80 -5.84 -24.42 -2.33
C ARG A 80 -7.36 -24.30 -2.22
N GLY A 81 -8.03 -24.03 -3.35
CA GLY A 81 -9.48 -24.19 -3.45
C GLY A 81 -10.29 -22.98 -3.90
N ARG A 82 -9.68 -21.85 -4.26
CA ARG A 82 -10.39 -20.68 -4.80
C ARG A 82 -9.77 -20.20 -6.10
N LYS A 83 -10.56 -19.43 -6.86
CA LYS A 83 -10.14 -18.81 -8.13
C LYS A 83 -8.85 -18.04 -7.91
N VAL A 84 -7.72 -18.66 -8.22
CA VAL A 84 -6.38 -18.18 -7.93
C VAL A 84 -6.13 -16.89 -8.71
N LEU A 85 -5.79 -15.82 -8.01
CA LEU A 85 -5.06 -14.74 -8.65
C LEU A 85 -3.78 -15.35 -9.23
N LYS A 86 -3.41 -14.88 -10.41
CA LYS A 86 -2.18 -15.27 -11.08
C LYS A 86 -1.01 -15.17 -10.10
N THR A 87 -0.16 -16.20 -10.02
CA THR A 87 1.05 -16.19 -9.20
C THR A 87 1.88 -14.93 -9.51
N GLY A 88 2.35 -14.21 -8.49
CA GLY A 88 3.08 -12.96 -8.66
C GLY A 88 2.19 -11.81 -9.13
N TYR A 89 0.95 -11.75 -8.67
CA TYR A 89 -0.02 -10.73 -9.10
C TYR A 89 0.34 -9.30 -8.67
N SER A 90 1.08 -9.13 -7.59
CA SER A 90 1.42 -7.82 -7.04
C SER A 90 2.08 -6.92 -8.08
N GLY A 91 1.58 -5.69 -8.22
CA GLY A 91 2.15 -4.71 -9.13
C GLY A 91 3.60 -4.38 -8.77
N ARG A 92 4.46 -4.23 -9.78
CA ARG A 92 5.91 -4.04 -9.63
C ARG A 92 6.40 -2.85 -10.45
N GLY A 93 7.33 -2.12 -9.85
CA GLY A 93 8.12 -1.08 -10.51
C GLY A 93 9.31 -1.65 -11.29
N PRO A 94 10.25 -0.79 -11.69
CA PRO A 94 10.23 0.65 -11.46
C PRO A 94 9.07 1.34 -12.19
N THR A 95 8.69 2.54 -11.73
CA THR A 95 7.76 3.39 -12.49
C THR A 95 8.45 4.00 -13.72
N ALA A 96 7.69 4.60 -14.62
CA ALA A 96 8.25 5.31 -15.78
C ALA A 96 9.27 6.41 -15.40
N CYS A 97 9.20 6.93 -14.16
CA CYS A 97 10.16 7.88 -13.58
C CYS A 97 11.27 7.19 -12.78
N CYS A 98 11.53 5.89 -13.01
CA CYS A 98 12.56 5.10 -12.34
C CYS A 98 12.44 5.05 -10.80
N ILE A 99 11.22 5.22 -10.24
CA ILE A 99 10.98 5.09 -8.81
C ILE A 99 10.73 3.61 -8.49
N VAL A 100 11.46 3.08 -7.51
CA VAL A 100 11.25 1.72 -7.00
C VAL A 100 9.91 1.67 -6.26
N LYS A 101 9.01 0.80 -6.71
CA LYS A 101 7.69 0.54 -6.15
C LYS A 101 7.36 -0.95 -6.21
N PRO A 102 6.54 -1.49 -5.30
CA PRO A 102 6.05 -0.89 -4.06
C PRO A 102 7.18 -0.62 -3.06
N GLU A 103 6.99 0.30 -2.10
CA GLU A 103 7.97 0.56 -1.06
C GLU A 103 8.00 -0.56 -0.01
N ILE A 104 6.82 -1.04 0.40
CA ILE A 104 6.69 -2.00 1.50
C ILE A 104 5.78 -3.16 1.10
N LEU A 105 6.01 -4.31 1.69
CA LEU A 105 5.19 -5.51 1.51
C LEU A 105 4.43 -5.86 2.78
N ALA A 106 3.23 -6.40 2.61
CA ALA A 106 2.44 -7.01 3.68
C ALA A 106 1.67 -8.23 3.16
N PRO A 107 1.20 -9.13 4.03
CA PRO A 107 0.35 -10.24 3.63
C PRO A 107 -0.90 -9.74 2.90
N GLY A 108 -1.19 -10.35 1.75
CA GLY A 108 -2.32 -9.96 0.90
C GLY A 108 -3.06 -11.14 0.27
N THR A 109 -2.61 -12.39 0.49
CA THR A 109 -3.22 -13.59 -0.07
C THR A 109 -4.00 -14.36 0.98
N GLY A 110 -5.23 -14.76 0.65
CA GLY A 110 -6.09 -15.54 1.55
C GLY A 110 -6.54 -14.80 2.81
N ILE A 111 -6.63 -13.48 2.78
CA ILE A 111 -6.97 -12.66 3.95
C ILE A 111 -8.45 -12.79 4.28
N THR A 112 -8.74 -13.25 5.49
CA THR A 112 -10.08 -13.34 6.04
C THR A 112 -10.47 -12.03 6.70
N SER A 113 -11.59 -11.46 6.30
CA SER A 113 -12.13 -10.21 6.87
C SER A 113 -13.65 -10.21 6.85
N CYS A 114 -14.27 -9.24 7.52
CA CYS A 114 -15.70 -9.05 7.57
C CYS A 114 -16.30 -8.95 6.16
N SER A 115 -17.44 -9.62 5.95
CA SER A 115 -18.19 -9.51 4.71
C SER A 115 -19.04 -8.23 4.70
N ARG A 116 -19.17 -7.61 3.53
CA ARG A 116 -20.12 -6.51 3.32
C ARG A 116 -21.57 -6.95 3.44
N ASP A 117 -21.85 -8.17 2.98
CA ASP A 117 -23.20 -8.68 2.81
C ASP A 117 -23.58 -9.54 4.02
N LYS A 118 -24.01 -8.89 5.12
CA LYS A 118 -24.55 -9.51 6.33
C LYS A 118 -23.50 -10.22 7.22
N SER A 119 -23.92 -10.69 8.38
CA SER A 119 -23.12 -11.35 9.40
C SER A 119 -22.20 -12.45 8.84
N GLY A 120 -20.88 -12.24 8.85
CA GLY A 120 -19.93 -13.28 8.45
C GLY A 120 -18.59 -12.73 7.97
N TYR A 121 -17.77 -13.66 7.52
CA TYR A 121 -16.42 -13.39 7.02
C TYR A 121 -16.31 -13.85 5.57
N GLN A 122 -15.40 -13.20 4.84
CA GLN A 122 -15.01 -13.59 3.49
C GLN A 122 -13.51 -13.60 3.36
N VAL A 123 -13.00 -14.44 2.47
CA VAL A 123 -11.57 -14.49 2.15
C VAL A 123 -11.34 -13.81 0.81
N LYS A 124 -10.38 -12.89 0.77
CA LYS A 124 -9.96 -12.20 -0.46
C LYS A 124 -8.46 -12.18 -0.57
N SER A 125 -7.96 -12.06 -1.81
CA SER A 125 -6.55 -11.90 -2.11
C SER A 125 -6.35 -10.68 -3.01
N GLY A 126 -5.23 -9.98 -2.80
CA GLY A 126 -4.86 -8.79 -3.57
C GLY A 126 -4.06 -7.79 -2.76
N THR A 127 -3.37 -6.89 -3.43
CA THR A 127 -2.69 -5.76 -2.79
C THR A 127 -3.66 -4.83 -2.05
N SER A 128 -4.95 -4.85 -2.43
CA SER A 128 -6.04 -4.17 -1.71
C SER A 128 -6.26 -4.71 -0.30
N MET A 129 -5.81 -5.95 0.01
CA MET A 129 -5.84 -6.56 1.34
C MET A 129 -4.55 -6.27 2.10
N ALA A 130 -3.42 -6.16 1.41
CA ALA A 130 -2.13 -5.81 2.01
C ALA A 130 -2.07 -4.34 2.49
N ALA A 131 -2.64 -3.42 1.73
CA ALA A 131 -2.62 -1.99 2.06
C ALA A 131 -3.24 -1.66 3.43
N PRO A 132 -4.43 -2.17 3.80
CA PRO A 132 -5.01 -1.92 5.12
C PRO A 132 -4.21 -2.54 6.28
N VAL A 133 -3.45 -3.61 6.06
CA VAL A 133 -2.54 -4.17 7.09
C VAL A 133 -1.46 -3.14 7.43
N VAL A 134 -0.87 -2.51 6.40
CA VAL A 134 0.13 -1.44 6.59
C VAL A 134 -0.52 -0.21 7.23
N SER A 135 -1.72 0.16 6.81
CA SER A 135 -2.45 1.30 7.41
C SER A 135 -2.72 1.09 8.89
N GLY A 136 -3.09 -0.13 9.29
CA GLY A 136 -3.27 -0.49 10.70
C GLY A 136 -1.98 -0.41 11.51
N ALA A 137 -0.87 -0.90 10.96
CA ALA A 137 0.45 -0.80 11.58
C ALA A 137 0.92 0.65 11.73
N LEU A 138 0.65 1.50 10.72
CA LEU A 138 0.92 2.93 10.80
C LEU A 138 0.08 3.63 11.85
N ALA A 139 -1.18 3.23 12.06
CA ALA A 139 -2.02 3.79 13.11
C ALA A 139 -1.40 3.56 14.50
N LEU A 140 -0.90 2.35 14.77
CA LEU A 140 -0.16 2.05 15.99
C LEU A 140 1.14 2.86 16.11
N ALA A 141 1.84 3.07 14.99
CA ALA A 141 3.06 3.86 15.00
C ALA A 141 2.78 5.35 15.25
N PHE A 142 1.74 5.93 14.66
CA PHE A 142 1.34 7.31 14.91
C PHE A 142 0.80 7.53 16.32
N GLU A 143 0.15 6.53 16.93
CA GLU A 143 -0.21 6.58 18.34
C GLU A 143 1.03 6.76 19.22
N LYS A 144 2.12 6.06 18.89
CA LYS A 144 3.37 6.16 19.65
C LYS A 144 4.20 7.40 19.29
N TYR A 145 4.16 7.83 18.05
CA TYR A 145 4.92 8.97 17.51
C TYR A 145 3.97 10.01 16.89
N PRO A 146 3.11 10.67 17.70
CA PRO A 146 2.02 11.52 17.19
C PRO A 146 2.51 12.79 16.48
N SER A 147 3.75 13.20 16.70
CA SER A 147 4.37 14.36 16.07
C SER A 147 5.05 14.05 14.73
N PHE A 148 5.15 12.77 14.35
CA PHE A 148 5.83 12.43 13.10
C PHE A 148 5.05 12.92 11.88
N THR A 149 5.77 13.52 10.96
CA THR A 149 5.27 13.82 9.62
C THR A 149 5.18 12.55 8.77
N PRO A 150 4.41 12.55 7.67
CA PRO A 150 4.40 11.43 6.73
C PRO A 150 5.80 11.05 6.21
N ALA A 151 6.69 12.02 6.03
CA ALA A 151 8.06 11.79 5.57
C ALA A 151 8.90 11.07 6.62
N GLU A 152 8.84 11.50 7.88
CA GLU A 152 9.53 10.84 9.00
C GLU A 152 9.00 9.43 9.23
N MET A 153 7.70 9.24 9.10
CA MET A 153 7.09 7.91 9.20
C MET A 153 7.53 6.99 8.04
N LYS A 154 7.65 7.51 6.81
CA LYS A 154 8.22 6.74 5.68
C LYS A 154 9.67 6.35 5.93
N LEU A 155 10.48 7.27 6.46
CA LEU A 155 11.88 6.99 6.80
C LEU A 155 11.95 5.89 7.87
N ARG A 156 11.14 6.00 8.92
CA ARG A 156 11.06 4.97 9.96
C ARG A 156 10.64 3.60 9.40
N LEU A 157 9.66 3.55 8.50
CA LEU A 157 9.29 2.31 7.81
C LEU A 157 10.46 1.71 7.03
N TYR A 158 11.22 2.54 6.31
CA TYR A 158 12.41 2.12 5.58
C TYR A 158 13.45 1.49 6.51
N GLU A 159 13.77 2.14 7.62
CA GLU A 159 14.77 1.69 8.60
C GLU A 159 14.34 0.42 9.35
N ARG A 160 13.03 0.21 9.52
CA ARG A 160 12.45 -0.84 10.35
C ARG A 160 11.81 -1.98 9.56
N ALA A 161 11.79 -1.90 8.23
CA ALA A 161 11.32 -2.98 7.36
C ALA A 161 12.21 -4.22 7.52
N TYR A 162 11.60 -5.39 7.46
CA TYR A 162 12.35 -6.64 7.47
C TYR A 162 12.89 -6.91 6.05
N PRO A 163 14.21 -6.90 5.84
CA PRO A 163 14.79 -7.08 4.52
C PRO A 163 14.45 -8.48 4.01
N ARG A 164 13.95 -8.56 2.79
CA ARG A 164 13.73 -9.82 2.10
C ARG A 164 14.95 -10.14 1.25
N SER A 165 15.34 -11.42 1.15
CA SER A 165 16.57 -11.85 0.47
C SER A 165 16.67 -11.30 -0.97
N ALA A 166 17.88 -11.12 -1.45
CA ALA A 166 18.27 -10.47 -2.70
C ALA A 166 17.62 -11.00 -3.99
N GLN A 167 16.99 -12.17 -3.97
CA GLN A 167 16.21 -12.70 -5.11
C GLN A 167 14.96 -11.87 -5.43
N LEU A 168 14.51 -11.03 -4.50
CA LEU A 168 13.40 -10.09 -4.65
C LEU A 168 13.86 -8.63 -4.82
N GLY A 169 15.08 -8.39 -5.25
CA GLY A 169 15.73 -7.08 -5.44
C GLY A 169 15.00 -6.05 -6.31
N ARG A 170 13.73 -6.30 -6.61
CA ARG A 170 12.80 -5.41 -7.31
C ARG A 170 11.64 -4.93 -6.41
N ILE A 171 11.70 -5.22 -5.11
CA ILE A 171 10.61 -4.95 -4.17
C ILE A 171 11.18 -4.11 -3.02
N GLY A 172 11.11 -2.82 -3.18
CA GLY A 172 11.30 -1.74 -2.22
C GLY A 172 12.14 -2.04 -0.97
N TRP A 173 11.60 -1.66 0.18
CA TRP A 173 12.32 -1.70 1.47
C TRP A 173 12.25 -3.06 2.17
N GLY A 174 11.28 -3.90 1.80
CA GLY A 174 11.07 -5.20 2.43
C GLY A 174 9.65 -5.39 2.97
N MET A 175 9.50 -6.29 3.94
CA MET A 175 8.22 -6.60 4.56
C MET A 175 8.00 -5.74 5.83
N ILE A 176 6.76 -5.33 6.06
CA ILE A 176 6.40 -4.63 7.29
C ILE A 176 6.63 -5.51 8.52
N HIS A 177 7.23 -4.94 9.55
CA HIS A 177 7.40 -5.57 10.86
C HIS A 177 6.86 -4.65 11.94
N VAL A 178 5.67 -4.95 12.46
CA VAL A 178 4.94 -4.06 13.36
C VAL A 178 5.72 -3.80 14.64
N ASP A 179 6.27 -4.83 15.29
CA ASP A 179 7.04 -4.67 16.52
C ASP A 179 8.27 -3.76 16.34
N HIS A 180 8.97 -3.85 15.22
CA HIS A 180 10.10 -2.98 14.93
C HIS A 180 9.66 -1.54 14.66
N LEU A 181 8.50 -1.38 14.02
CA LEU A 181 7.95 -0.08 13.68
C LEU A 181 7.57 0.73 14.93
N VAL A 182 7.01 0.04 15.93
CA VAL A 182 6.51 0.66 17.18
C VAL A 182 7.53 0.67 18.33
N ARG A 183 8.65 0.03 18.20
CA ARG A 183 9.79 0.10 19.16
C ARG A 183 10.69 1.28 18.88
#